data_4d3ca31772332afa901519336cbc19c3
#
_entry.id   4d3ca31772332afa901519336cbc19c3
#
_cell.length_a   1.000
_cell.length_b   1.000
_cell.length_c   1.000
_cell.angle_alpha   90.00
_cell.angle_beta   90.00
_cell.angle_gamma   90.00
#
_symmetry.space_group_name_H-M   'P 1'
#
loop_
_entity.id
_entity.type
_entity.pdbx_description
1 polymer ?
#
loop_
_entity_poly.entity_id
_entity_poly.type
_entity_poly.pdbx_seq_one_letter_code
_entity_poly.pdbx_strand_id
1 'polypeptide(L)'
;DPMIRAAERKEQMETCGDWDLWVTSYDLLKRDIKLYEGRTFYACVLDEGQNIKNQATLASKAVKTIACSQRFVLTGTPIENRLSELWNLFDFLMPGYLFSHAAFVEKLERPIAQSKDPQAGQQLSRLVQPFLLRRLKQAVLKELPPKMEHVRRVQISEEERKTYYAVASAAKTACTGEGGNKLQILAALTQLRQVCCDPNLCFSNYQGPSSKLEACLELCAGMVENGHQILLFSQFTSMLSRIRERLNQLGISSYTLQGDTPKEKRAQLVKAFQAGGAQVFLISLKAGGTGLNLTAADVVIHYDPWWNLAAQNQATDRAHRMGQQASVHVYKLIAKDTIEEKILELQEKKSALMETVTGGDGESLLSMSREELLSLLN
;
A
#
# COMPACT_ATOMS: atom_id res chain seq x y z
N ASP A 1 0.98 12.77 -22.38
CA ASP A 1 0.42 11.44 -22.58
C ASP A 1 1.56 10.41 -22.66
N PRO A 2 1.52 9.32 -21.87
CA PRO A 2 2.55 8.27 -21.89
C PRO A 2 2.62 7.50 -23.23
N MET A 3 1.59 7.57 -24.06
CA MET A 3 1.50 6.93 -25.38
C MET A 3 2.22 7.72 -26.48
N ILE A 4 2.49 9.01 -26.24
CA ILE A 4 3.17 9.88 -27.21
C ILE A 4 4.67 9.60 -27.15
N ARG A 5 5.32 9.52 -28.33
CA ARG A 5 6.78 9.32 -28.42
C ARG A 5 7.54 10.52 -27.84
N ALA A 6 8.77 10.29 -27.37
CA ALA A 6 9.57 11.33 -26.74
C ALA A 6 9.80 12.56 -27.65
N ALA A 7 9.98 12.33 -28.95
CA ALA A 7 10.15 13.42 -29.94
C ALA A 7 8.87 14.26 -30.06
N GLU A 8 7.70 13.63 -30.15
CA GLU A 8 6.40 14.31 -30.24
C GLU A 8 6.09 15.10 -28.97
N ARG A 9 6.44 14.55 -27.77
CA ARG A 9 6.29 15.30 -26.52
C ARG A 9 7.18 16.53 -26.47
N LYS A 10 8.42 16.42 -26.97
CA LYS A 10 9.33 17.57 -27.09
C LYS A 10 8.74 18.63 -27.99
N GLU A 11 8.29 18.26 -29.17
CA GLU A 11 7.66 19.17 -30.14
C GLU A 11 6.41 19.84 -29.56
N GLN A 12 5.51 19.06 -28.90
CA GLN A 12 4.35 19.60 -28.22
C GLN A 12 4.72 20.59 -27.13
N MET A 13 5.79 20.33 -26.34
CA MET A 13 6.23 21.24 -25.28
C MET A 13 6.93 22.48 -25.82
N GLU A 14 7.59 22.42 -26.99
CA GLU A 14 8.22 23.54 -27.66
C GLU A 14 7.20 24.43 -28.37
N THR A 15 6.19 23.84 -28.98
CA THR A 15 5.10 24.53 -29.69
C THR A 15 3.92 24.91 -28.80
N CYS A 16 3.94 24.45 -27.59
CA CYS A 16 2.91 24.70 -26.61
C CYS A 16 2.93 26.18 -26.21
N GLY A 17 1.86 26.89 -26.49
CA GLY A 17 1.66 28.26 -26.03
C GLY A 17 1.47 28.32 -24.48
N ASP A 18 0.95 29.44 -24.00
CA ASP A 18 0.67 29.65 -22.59
C ASP A 18 -0.53 28.79 -22.16
N TRP A 19 -0.23 27.59 -21.66
CA TRP A 19 -1.23 26.72 -21.06
C TRP A 19 -1.36 27.04 -19.57
N ASP A 20 -2.61 27.10 -19.09
CA ASP A 20 -2.90 27.35 -17.69
C ASP A 20 -2.51 26.19 -16.78
N LEU A 21 -2.57 24.95 -17.27
CA LEU A 21 -2.32 23.74 -16.50
C LEU A 21 -1.49 22.69 -17.27
N TRP A 22 -0.42 22.24 -16.63
CA TRP A 22 0.44 21.16 -17.13
C TRP A 22 0.29 19.94 -16.23
N VAL A 23 -0.12 18.80 -16.80
CA VAL A 23 -0.27 17.54 -16.07
C VAL A 23 0.71 16.52 -16.61
N THR A 24 1.52 15.95 -15.71
CA THR A 24 2.50 14.90 -16.04
C THR A 24 2.56 13.82 -14.97
N SER A 25 3.22 12.69 -15.27
CA SER A 25 3.49 11.66 -14.27
C SER A 25 4.93 11.75 -13.79
N TYR A 26 5.22 11.21 -12.58
CA TYR A 26 6.60 11.16 -12.06
C TYR A 26 7.57 10.46 -13.01
N ASP A 27 7.11 9.41 -13.72
CA ASP A 27 7.95 8.68 -14.68
C ASP A 27 8.26 9.49 -15.95
N LEU A 28 7.29 10.23 -16.47
CA LEU A 28 7.51 11.12 -17.61
C LEU A 28 8.39 12.30 -17.21
N LEU A 29 8.13 12.90 -16.06
CA LEU A 29 8.94 14.00 -15.56
C LEU A 29 10.43 13.63 -15.46
N LYS A 30 10.76 12.44 -14.92
CA LYS A 30 12.15 11.95 -14.85
C LYS A 30 12.82 11.84 -16.21
N ARG A 31 12.06 11.43 -17.23
CA ARG A 31 12.58 11.26 -18.61
C ARG A 31 12.75 12.60 -19.32
N ASP A 32 11.80 13.49 -19.11
CA ASP A 32 11.64 14.72 -19.88
C ASP A 32 12.09 15.96 -19.07
N ILE A 33 12.81 15.79 -17.96
CA ILE A 33 13.16 16.89 -17.03
C ILE A 33 13.85 18.07 -17.73
N LYS A 34 14.68 17.82 -18.74
CA LYS A 34 15.35 18.86 -19.51
C LYS A 34 14.38 19.78 -20.26
N LEU A 35 13.17 19.31 -20.58
CA LEU A 35 12.14 20.11 -21.25
C LEU A 35 11.47 21.12 -20.31
N TYR A 36 11.68 20.98 -19.00
CA TYR A 36 11.19 21.91 -17.97
C TYR A 36 12.23 22.98 -17.60
N GLU A 37 13.49 22.81 -18.05
CA GLU A 37 14.56 23.79 -17.80
C GLU A 37 14.22 25.15 -18.44
N GLY A 38 14.49 26.22 -17.71
CA GLY A 38 14.19 27.58 -18.15
C GLY A 38 12.74 28.02 -18.06
N ARG A 39 11.84 27.13 -17.61
CA ARG A 39 10.43 27.47 -17.37
C ARG A 39 10.17 27.70 -15.88
N THR A 40 9.37 28.71 -15.58
CA THR A 40 8.93 29.01 -14.21
C THR A 40 7.42 28.86 -14.11
N PHE A 41 6.95 28.07 -13.15
CA PHE A 41 5.54 27.84 -12.90
C PHE A 41 5.07 28.67 -11.72
N TYR A 42 3.81 29.10 -11.72
CA TYR A 42 3.21 29.74 -10.54
C TYR A 42 3.09 28.74 -9.38
N ALA A 43 2.59 27.54 -9.65
CA ALA A 43 2.45 26.51 -8.63
C ALA A 43 2.88 25.11 -9.17
N CYS A 44 3.48 24.32 -8.29
CA CYS A 44 3.75 22.90 -8.51
C CYS A 44 2.99 22.08 -7.46
N VAL A 45 2.10 21.19 -7.92
CA VAL A 45 1.30 20.32 -7.06
C VAL A 45 1.73 18.88 -7.29
N LEU A 46 2.20 18.22 -6.24
CA LEU A 46 2.51 16.78 -6.26
C LEU A 46 1.32 16.01 -5.71
N ASP A 47 0.67 15.21 -6.54
CA ASP A 47 -0.31 14.22 -6.10
C ASP A 47 0.38 12.92 -5.73
N GLU A 48 -0.15 12.19 -4.72
CA GLU A 48 0.50 10.99 -4.14
C GLU A 48 1.97 11.26 -3.77
N GLY A 49 2.21 12.29 -2.96
CA GLY A 49 3.54 12.80 -2.59
C GLY A 49 4.50 11.76 -2.03
N GLN A 50 3.99 10.64 -1.49
CA GLN A 50 4.83 9.52 -1.05
C GLN A 50 5.69 8.92 -2.18
N ASN A 51 5.41 9.21 -3.45
CA ASN A 51 6.27 8.80 -4.57
C ASN A 51 7.66 9.43 -4.54
N ILE A 52 7.81 10.54 -3.83
CA ILE A 52 9.12 11.20 -3.64
C ILE A 52 9.72 10.99 -2.25
N LYS A 53 9.17 10.13 -1.40
CA LYS A 53 9.60 9.89 -0.02
C LYS A 53 11.09 9.61 0.16
N ASN A 54 11.75 9.02 -0.82
CA ASN A 54 13.18 8.77 -0.80
C ASN A 54 13.93 9.84 -1.61
N GLN A 55 14.75 10.64 -0.93
CA GLN A 55 15.55 11.71 -1.52
C GLN A 55 16.55 11.23 -2.60
N ALA A 56 16.99 9.96 -2.53
CA ALA A 56 17.95 9.41 -3.49
C ALA A 56 17.34 9.12 -4.86
N THR A 57 16.01 9.01 -4.95
CA THR A 57 15.32 8.64 -6.20
C THR A 57 15.39 9.75 -7.25
N LEU A 58 15.43 9.34 -8.53
CA LEU A 58 15.37 10.27 -9.65
C LEU A 58 14.09 11.12 -9.65
N ALA A 59 12.97 10.57 -9.20
CA ALA A 59 11.70 11.30 -9.08
C ALA A 59 11.82 12.44 -8.08
N SER A 60 12.36 12.17 -6.89
CA SER A 60 12.56 13.17 -5.84
C SER A 60 13.50 14.29 -6.32
N LYS A 61 14.59 13.94 -6.99
CA LYS A 61 15.51 14.91 -7.56
C LYS A 61 14.87 15.76 -8.66
N ALA A 62 14.14 15.11 -9.58
CA ALA A 62 13.50 15.80 -10.70
C ALA A 62 12.46 16.83 -10.25
N VAL A 63 11.56 16.50 -9.32
CA VAL A 63 10.54 17.45 -8.86
C VAL A 63 11.14 18.67 -8.17
N LYS A 64 12.28 18.51 -7.48
CA LYS A 64 12.97 19.61 -6.79
C LYS A 64 13.65 20.60 -7.74
N THR A 65 13.95 20.22 -8.99
CA THR A 65 14.55 21.11 -9.99
C THR A 65 13.53 22.01 -10.69
N ILE A 66 12.22 21.73 -10.53
CA ILE A 66 11.17 22.56 -11.15
C ILE A 66 11.13 23.91 -10.45
N ALA A 67 11.35 24.98 -11.26
CA ALA A 67 11.21 26.35 -10.78
C ALA A 67 9.73 26.72 -10.64
N CYS A 68 9.31 27.05 -9.43
CA CYS A 68 7.92 27.48 -9.14
C CYS A 68 7.86 28.37 -7.91
N SER A 69 6.86 29.25 -7.87
CA SER A 69 6.63 30.18 -6.76
C SER A 69 5.94 29.54 -5.58
N GLN A 70 5.02 28.60 -5.83
CA GLN A 70 4.23 27.91 -4.80
C GLN A 70 4.39 26.41 -4.95
N ARG A 71 4.41 25.68 -3.82
CA ARG A 71 4.56 24.23 -3.81
C ARG A 71 3.52 23.58 -2.90
N PHE A 72 2.85 22.54 -3.40
CA PHE A 72 1.85 21.80 -2.66
C PHE A 72 2.11 20.30 -2.79
N VAL A 73 1.80 19.56 -1.74
CA VAL A 73 1.86 18.09 -1.75
C VAL A 73 0.53 17.55 -1.26
N LEU A 74 -0.09 16.70 -2.06
CA LEU A 74 -1.26 15.92 -1.69
C LEU A 74 -0.83 14.50 -1.40
N THR A 75 -1.15 13.97 -0.24
CA THR A 75 -0.84 12.60 0.15
C THR A 75 -1.80 12.09 1.20
N GLY A 76 -2.21 10.84 1.10
CA GLY A 76 -2.96 10.16 2.16
C GLY A 76 -2.05 9.73 3.33
N THR A 77 -0.72 9.66 3.09
CA THR A 77 0.27 9.13 4.03
C THR A 77 1.57 9.92 3.93
N PRO A 78 1.69 11.04 4.65
CA PRO A 78 2.89 11.88 4.60
C PRO A 78 4.14 11.16 5.12
N ILE A 79 3.94 10.17 5.96
CA ILE A 79 4.97 9.30 6.53
C ILE A 79 4.48 7.86 6.42
N GLU A 80 5.26 6.98 5.82
CA GLU A 80 4.95 5.55 5.75
C GLU A 80 5.91 4.73 6.61
N ASN A 81 7.19 5.11 6.65
CA ASN A 81 8.25 4.28 7.18
C ASN A 81 9.24 5.01 8.08
N ARG A 82 9.56 6.27 7.80
CA ARG A 82 10.59 7.06 8.52
C ARG A 82 10.26 8.53 8.52
N LEU A 83 10.67 9.24 9.55
CA LEU A 83 10.54 10.70 9.63
C LEU A 83 11.32 11.41 8.51
N SER A 84 12.38 10.81 7.99
CA SER A 84 13.11 11.31 6.82
C SER A 84 12.21 11.40 5.56
N GLU A 85 11.10 10.66 5.47
CA GLU A 85 10.14 10.80 4.38
C GLU A 85 9.41 12.14 4.46
N LEU A 86 8.98 12.51 5.66
CA LEU A 86 8.40 13.84 5.94
C LEU A 86 9.42 14.95 5.66
N TRP A 87 10.65 14.78 6.11
CA TRP A 87 11.72 15.72 5.81
C TRP A 87 11.85 15.95 4.32
N ASN A 88 11.80 14.90 3.49
CA ASN A 88 11.96 15.03 2.05
C ASN A 88 10.78 15.75 1.37
N LEU A 89 9.56 15.58 1.89
CA LEU A 89 8.39 16.36 1.45
C LEU A 89 8.56 17.84 1.79
N PHE A 90 9.03 18.15 3.00
CA PHE A 90 9.29 19.53 3.42
C PHE A 90 10.48 20.16 2.68
N ASP A 91 11.50 19.37 2.32
CA ASP A 91 12.61 19.85 1.51
C ASP A 91 12.17 20.18 0.05
N PHE A 92 11.11 19.51 -0.45
CA PHE A 92 10.43 19.95 -1.67
C PHE A 92 9.59 21.20 -1.42
N LEU A 93 8.75 21.24 -0.39
CA LEU A 93 7.84 22.35 -0.10
C LEU A 93 8.59 23.65 0.23
N MET A 94 9.53 23.55 1.15
CA MET A 94 10.27 24.67 1.74
C MET A 94 11.72 24.25 2.00
N PRO A 95 12.60 24.34 1.00
CA PRO A 95 13.99 23.90 1.12
C PRO A 95 14.70 24.53 2.33
N GLY A 96 15.32 23.70 3.17
CA GLY A 96 16.05 24.14 4.37
C GLY A 96 15.20 24.40 5.60
N TYR A 97 13.87 24.38 5.53
CA TYR A 97 12.99 24.65 6.69
C TYR A 97 13.16 23.66 7.84
N LEU A 98 13.27 22.37 7.54
CA LEU A 98 13.53 21.31 8.50
C LEU A 98 15.02 20.97 8.60
N PHE A 99 15.89 21.97 8.52
CA PHE A 99 17.36 21.82 8.56
C PHE A 99 17.94 21.00 7.39
N SER A 100 19.25 20.73 7.42
CA SER A 100 19.84 19.73 6.54
C SER A 100 19.40 18.33 6.96
N HIS A 101 19.39 17.36 6.03
CA HIS A 101 19.01 15.98 6.34
C HIS A 101 19.79 15.38 7.50
N ALA A 102 21.11 15.60 7.54
CA ALA A 102 21.95 15.10 8.63
C ALA A 102 21.54 15.70 9.99
N ALA A 103 21.29 17.02 10.04
CA ALA A 103 20.85 17.68 11.27
C ALA A 103 19.43 17.28 11.69
N PHE A 104 18.54 17.03 10.74
CA PHE A 104 17.20 16.51 11.01
C PHE A 104 17.26 15.12 11.63
N VAL A 105 18.06 14.22 11.07
CA VAL A 105 18.25 12.86 11.60
C VAL A 105 18.82 12.89 13.00
N GLU A 106 19.83 13.73 13.25
CA GLU A 106 20.48 13.82 14.55
C GLU A 106 19.60 14.44 15.64
N LYS A 107 18.93 15.57 15.31
CA LYS A 107 18.19 16.36 16.30
C LYS A 107 16.76 15.89 16.53
N LEU A 108 16.11 15.27 15.54
CA LEU A 108 14.69 14.91 15.57
C LEU A 108 14.45 13.42 15.31
N GLU A 109 14.90 12.85 14.19
CA GLU A 109 14.55 11.47 13.83
C GLU A 109 15.09 10.46 14.84
N ARG A 110 16.38 10.49 15.17
CA ARG A 110 16.99 9.56 16.15
C ARG A 110 16.42 9.70 17.56
N PRO A 111 16.29 10.91 18.15
CA PRO A 111 15.67 11.07 19.46
C PRO A 111 14.25 10.55 19.51
N ILE A 112 13.44 10.82 18.50
CA ILE A 112 12.04 10.33 18.42
C ILE A 112 11.99 8.81 18.26
N ALA A 113 12.74 8.26 17.29
CA ALA A 113 12.67 6.84 16.95
C ALA A 113 13.34 5.93 17.97
N GLN A 114 14.51 6.31 18.51
CA GLN A 114 15.30 5.46 19.39
C GLN A 114 15.04 5.72 20.87
N SER A 115 14.96 7.00 21.26
CA SER A 115 14.84 7.40 22.67
C SER A 115 13.39 7.69 23.08
N LYS A 116 12.44 7.68 22.14
CA LYS A 116 11.01 8.08 22.34
C LYS A 116 10.91 9.43 23.05
N ASP A 117 11.79 10.37 22.69
CA ASP A 117 11.88 11.68 23.33
C ASP A 117 10.63 12.52 23.02
N PRO A 118 9.77 12.83 24.03
CA PRO A 118 8.56 13.59 23.82
C PRO A 118 8.84 15.03 23.39
N GLN A 119 9.99 15.61 23.80
CA GLN A 119 10.31 17.02 23.48
C GLN A 119 10.68 17.15 22.00
N ALA A 120 11.47 16.23 21.47
CA ALA A 120 11.79 16.19 20.05
C ALA A 120 10.53 15.97 19.19
N GLY A 121 9.61 15.10 19.63
CA GLY A 121 8.31 14.90 18.98
C GLY A 121 7.44 16.17 18.97
N GLN A 122 7.31 16.85 20.10
CA GLN A 122 6.59 18.12 20.19
C GLN A 122 7.22 19.23 19.34
N GLN A 123 8.55 19.29 19.30
CA GLN A 123 9.26 20.26 18.47
C GLN A 123 8.96 20.02 16.98
N LEU A 124 9.06 18.79 16.50
CA LEU A 124 8.72 18.45 15.12
C LEU A 124 7.26 18.77 14.81
N SER A 125 6.33 18.39 15.69
CA SER A 125 4.91 18.68 15.53
C SER A 125 4.63 20.19 15.39
N ARG A 126 5.23 21.03 16.24
CA ARG A 126 5.10 22.50 16.16
C ARG A 126 5.63 23.08 14.85
N LEU A 127 6.71 22.51 14.31
CA LEU A 127 7.28 22.95 13.03
C LEU A 127 6.37 22.57 11.84
N VAL A 128 5.76 21.40 11.87
CA VAL A 128 5.05 20.83 10.73
C VAL A 128 3.57 21.23 10.71
N GLN A 129 2.92 21.26 11.86
CA GLN A 129 1.48 21.47 12.00
C GLN A 129 0.92 22.70 11.25
N PRO A 130 1.59 23.89 11.23
CA PRO A 130 1.08 25.06 10.51
C PRO A 130 0.92 24.86 9.01
N PHE A 131 1.64 23.91 8.42
CA PHE A 131 1.67 23.62 6.97
C PHE A 131 0.91 22.37 6.60
N LEU A 132 0.29 21.68 7.58
CA LEU A 132 -0.34 20.40 7.40
C LEU A 132 -1.85 20.52 7.54
N LEU A 133 -2.58 20.30 6.45
CA LEU A 133 -4.04 20.23 6.48
C LEU A 133 -4.49 18.76 6.36
N ARG A 134 -4.99 18.20 7.46
CA ARG A 134 -5.53 16.85 7.50
C ARG A 134 -7.05 16.88 7.66
N ARG A 135 -7.76 16.19 6.78
CA ARG A 135 -9.21 16.01 6.88
C ARG A 135 -9.54 14.52 6.85
N LEU A 136 -10.29 14.06 7.84
CA LEU A 136 -10.79 12.70 7.88
C LEU A 136 -12.04 12.57 7.00
N LYS A 137 -12.17 11.48 6.25
CA LYS A 137 -13.33 11.21 5.40
C LYS A 137 -14.65 11.34 6.14
N GLN A 138 -14.74 10.75 7.33
CA GLN A 138 -15.94 10.77 8.17
C GLN A 138 -16.37 12.19 8.59
N ALA A 139 -15.43 13.12 8.74
CA ALA A 139 -15.73 14.49 9.10
C ALA A 139 -16.25 15.33 7.92
N VAL A 140 -15.82 14.99 6.69
CA VAL A 140 -16.10 15.77 5.48
C VAL A 140 -17.24 15.17 4.66
N LEU A 141 -17.24 13.84 4.49
CA LEU A 141 -18.21 13.11 3.66
C LEU A 141 -19.30 12.50 4.54
N LYS A 142 -20.20 13.33 5.05
CA LYS A 142 -21.31 12.88 5.93
C LYS A 142 -22.32 11.96 5.23
N GLU A 143 -22.41 12.03 3.90
CA GLU A 143 -23.29 11.20 3.08
C GLU A 143 -22.67 9.84 2.72
N LEU A 144 -21.38 9.63 3.03
CA LEU A 144 -20.73 8.37 2.72
C LEU A 144 -21.24 7.27 3.68
N PRO A 145 -21.76 6.13 3.16
CA PRO A 145 -22.22 5.03 3.99
C PRO A 145 -21.11 4.52 4.93
N PRO A 146 -21.47 3.90 6.06
CA PRO A 146 -20.50 3.42 7.02
C PRO A 146 -19.61 2.30 6.43
N LYS A 147 -18.36 2.26 6.91
CA LYS A 147 -17.42 1.17 6.67
C LYS A 147 -17.34 0.31 7.93
N MET A 148 -17.60 -1.00 7.78
CA MET A 148 -17.54 -1.97 8.85
C MET A 148 -16.39 -2.93 8.62
N GLU A 149 -15.47 -3.04 9.60
CA GLU A 149 -14.29 -3.91 9.48
C GLU A 149 -14.46 -5.17 10.34
N HIS A 150 -14.20 -6.34 9.75
CA HIS A 150 -14.31 -7.64 10.35
C HIS A 150 -12.99 -8.40 10.23
N VAL A 151 -12.43 -8.86 11.34
CA VAL A 151 -11.28 -9.76 11.36
C VAL A 151 -11.78 -11.19 11.48
N ARG A 152 -11.67 -11.98 10.41
CA ARG A 152 -12.00 -13.41 10.42
C ARG A 152 -10.73 -14.21 10.65
N ARG A 153 -10.56 -14.71 11.87
CA ARG A 153 -9.48 -15.63 12.21
C ARG A 153 -9.83 -17.03 11.72
N VAL A 154 -8.98 -17.59 10.89
CA VAL A 154 -9.15 -18.92 10.30
C VAL A 154 -8.27 -19.92 11.04
N GLN A 155 -8.86 -20.96 11.57
CA GLN A 155 -8.14 -22.07 12.18
C GLN A 155 -7.51 -22.91 11.05
N ILE A 156 -6.19 -23.02 11.02
CA ILE A 156 -5.49 -23.88 10.07
C ILE A 156 -5.52 -25.34 10.52
N SER A 157 -5.52 -26.28 9.57
CA SER A 157 -5.49 -27.70 9.85
C SER A 157 -4.20 -28.14 10.53
N GLU A 158 -4.17 -29.34 11.09
CA GLU A 158 -2.96 -29.92 11.69
C GLU A 158 -1.83 -30.11 10.67
N GLU A 159 -2.16 -30.42 9.42
CA GLU A 159 -1.20 -30.61 8.34
C GLU A 159 -0.58 -29.27 7.90
N GLU A 160 -1.41 -28.23 7.75
CA GLU A 160 -0.95 -26.88 7.51
C GLU A 160 -0.07 -26.38 8.65
N ARG A 161 -0.47 -26.64 9.90
CA ARG A 161 0.26 -26.26 11.11
C ARG A 161 1.65 -26.92 11.14
N LYS A 162 1.73 -28.24 10.88
CA LYS A 162 3.01 -28.96 10.80
C LYS A 162 3.91 -28.35 9.71
N THR A 163 3.34 -28.08 8.54
CA THR A 163 4.08 -27.45 7.42
C THR A 163 4.57 -26.06 7.80
N TYR A 164 3.72 -25.24 8.42
CA TYR A 164 4.07 -23.90 8.86
C TYR A 164 5.21 -23.92 9.88
N TYR A 165 5.13 -24.76 10.93
CA TYR A 165 6.17 -24.84 11.94
C TYR A 165 7.48 -25.43 11.42
N ALA A 166 7.45 -26.36 10.48
CA ALA A 166 8.65 -26.86 9.82
C ALA A 166 9.39 -25.75 9.07
N VAL A 167 8.65 -24.90 8.32
CA VAL A 167 9.21 -23.74 7.62
C VAL A 167 9.71 -22.67 8.61
N ALA A 168 8.96 -22.41 9.67
CA ALA A 168 9.36 -21.45 10.70
C ALA A 168 10.65 -21.85 11.42
N SER A 169 10.76 -23.14 11.79
CA SER A 169 11.95 -23.71 12.42
C SER A 169 13.18 -23.63 11.51
N ALA A 170 13.03 -24.05 10.23
CA ALA A 170 14.09 -23.96 9.23
C ALA A 170 14.54 -22.50 9.00
N ALA A 171 13.57 -21.59 8.87
CA ALA A 171 13.83 -20.17 8.72
C ALA A 171 14.59 -19.59 9.94
N LYS A 172 14.16 -19.94 11.15
CA LYS A 172 14.83 -19.52 12.40
C LYS A 172 16.27 -20.00 12.43
N THR A 173 16.52 -21.27 12.16
CA THR A 173 17.88 -21.86 12.13
C THR A 173 18.75 -21.16 11.09
N ALA A 174 18.25 -20.95 9.87
CA ALA A 174 18.99 -20.29 8.81
C ALA A 174 19.32 -18.80 9.11
N CYS A 175 18.45 -18.12 9.83
CA CYS A 175 18.58 -16.69 10.12
C CYS A 175 19.35 -16.39 11.42
N THR A 176 19.46 -17.33 12.36
CA THR A 176 20.19 -17.16 13.63
C THR A 176 21.67 -17.50 13.54
N GLY A 177 22.15 -18.19 12.48
CA GLY A 177 23.55 -18.48 12.24
C GLY A 177 24.40 -17.23 11.94
N GLU A 178 25.73 -17.36 12.04
CA GLU A 178 26.72 -16.27 11.85
C GLU A 178 26.66 -15.57 10.48
N GLY A 179 25.92 -16.11 9.50
CA GLY A 179 25.73 -15.54 8.15
C GLY A 179 24.36 -14.95 7.85
N GLY A 180 23.42 -14.97 8.81
CA GLY A 180 22.04 -14.53 8.57
C GLY A 180 21.93 -13.03 8.30
N ASN A 181 21.69 -12.65 7.04
CA ASN A 181 21.50 -11.26 6.66
C ASN A 181 20.00 -10.87 6.62
N LYS A 182 19.73 -9.57 6.64
CA LYS A 182 18.36 -9.03 6.63
C LYS A 182 17.53 -9.50 5.44
N LEU A 183 18.16 -9.74 4.29
CA LEU A 183 17.49 -10.20 3.06
C LEU A 183 16.96 -11.63 3.21
N GLN A 184 17.73 -12.49 3.87
CA GLN A 184 17.32 -13.87 4.16
C GLN A 184 16.12 -13.90 5.12
N ILE A 185 16.13 -13.06 6.16
CA ILE A 185 14.99 -12.96 7.08
C ILE A 185 13.73 -12.50 6.31
N LEU A 186 13.83 -11.48 5.46
CA LEU A 186 12.71 -11.01 4.65
C LEU A 186 12.18 -12.08 3.67
N ALA A 187 13.07 -12.89 3.08
CA ALA A 187 12.68 -14.02 2.23
C ALA A 187 11.94 -15.09 3.04
N ALA A 188 12.44 -15.44 4.23
CA ALA A 188 11.82 -16.40 5.14
C ALA A 188 10.43 -15.92 5.61
N LEU A 189 10.29 -14.64 5.99
CA LEU A 189 8.99 -14.05 6.34
C LEU A 189 8.01 -14.07 5.15
N THR A 190 8.50 -13.87 3.93
CA THR A 190 7.68 -13.97 2.71
C THR A 190 7.20 -15.38 2.49
N GLN A 191 8.08 -16.39 2.66
CA GLN A 191 7.74 -17.80 2.53
C GLN A 191 6.71 -18.23 3.59
N LEU A 192 6.89 -17.83 4.85
CA LEU A 192 5.91 -18.12 5.91
C LEU A 192 4.52 -17.56 5.59
N ARG A 193 4.45 -16.33 5.06
CA ARG A 193 3.20 -15.72 4.64
C ARG A 193 2.54 -16.44 3.45
N GLN A 194 3.35 -16.94 2.51
CA GLN A 194 2.86 -17.79 1.42
C GLN A 194 2.25 -19.08 1.96
N VAL A 195 2.92 -19.75 2.91
CA VAL A 195 2.39 -20.94 3.57
C VAL A 195 1.07 -20.65 4.31
N CYS A 196 0.95 -19.49 4.97
CA CYS A 196 -0.32 -19.07 5.59
C CYS A 196 -1.43 -18.84 4.57
N CYS A 197 -1.09 -18.40 3.36
CA CYS A 197 -2.08 -18.22 2.28
C CYS A 197 -2.55 -19.56 1.72
N ASP A 198 -1.61 -20.39 1.33
CA ASP A 198 -1.81 -21.77 0.83
C ASP A 198 -0.45 -22.46 0.78
N PRO A 199 -0.23 -23.59 1.48
CA PRO A 199 1.05 -24.31 1.43
C PRO A 199 1.48 -24.69 0.01
N ASN A 200 0.53 -24.87 -0.90
CA ASN A 200 0.82 -25.17 -2.32
C ASN A 200 1.55 -24.02 -3.05
N LEU A 201 1.60 -22.82 -2.51
CA LEU A 201 2.40 -21.73 -3.09
C LEU A 201 3.91 -21.96 -2.94
N CYS A 202 4.28 -22.78 -1.94
CA CYS A 202 5.68 -23.12 -1.65
C CYS A 202 6.01 -24.58 -1.97
N PHE A 203 5.04 -25.48 -1.88
CA PHE A 203 5.22 -26.93 -1.97
C PHE A 203 4.24 -27.53 -2.98
N SER A 204 4.70 -27.79 -4.20
CA SER A 204 3.87 -28.34 -5.29
C SER A 204 3.29 -29.73 -4.97
N ASN A 205 3.91 -30.47 -4.06
CA ASN A 205 3.49 -31.83 -3.65
C ASN A 205 2.58 -31.81 -2.40
N TYR A 206 2.19 -30.65 -1.89
CA TYR A 206 1.28 -30.60 -0.75
C TYR A 206 -0.11 -31.07 -1.18
N GLN A 207 -0.64 -32.07 -0.45
CA GLN A 207 -1.96 -32.69 -0.71
C GLN A 207 -2.98 -32.37 0.38
N GLY A 208 -2.57 -31.65 1.41
CA GLY A 208 -3.46 -31.28 2.51
C GLY A 208 -4.46 -30.17 2.16
N PRO A 209 -5.37 -29.85 3.08
CA PRO A 209 -6.35 -28.78 2.89
C PRO A 209 -5.71 -27.41 2.83
N SER A 210 -6.43 -26.44 2.27
CA SER A 210 -6.10 -25.02 2.33
C SER A 210 -7.20 -24.29 3.06
N SER A 211 -7.16 -24.35 4.40
CA SER A 211 -8.21 -23.88 5.29
C SER A 211 -8.59 -22.41 5.03
N LYS A 212 -7.61 -21.56 4.76
CA LYS A 212 -7.84 -20.15 4.47
C LYS A 212 -8.48 -19.93 3.11
N LEU A 213 -8.13 -20.74 2.11
CA LEU A 213 -8.76 -20.69 0.79
C LEU A 213 -10.22 -21.11 0.89
N GLU A 214 -10.52 -22.22 1.58
CA GLU A 214 -11.89 -22.68 1.75
C GLU A 214 -12.73 -21.64 2.51
N ALA A 215 -12.22 -21.08 3.61
CA ALA A 215 -12.92 -20.01 4.36
C ALA A 215 -13.16 -18.75 3.50
N CYS A 216 -12.25 -18.45 2.57
CA CYS A 216 -12.41 -17.34 1.61
C CYS A 216 -13.51 -17.64 0.60
N LEU A 217 -13.52 -18.86 0.04
CA LEU A 217 -14.52 -19.30 -0.94
C LEU A 217 -15.93 -19.34 -0.35
N GLU A 218 -16.07 -19.86 0.88
CA GLU A 218 -17.34 -19.83 1.62
C GLU A 218 -17.85 -18.39 1.81
N LEU A 219 -16.95 -17.48 2.20
CA LEU A 219 -17.30 -16.06 2.36
C LEU A 219 -17.73 -15.46 1.02
N CYS A 220 -17.00 -15.72 -0.06
CA CYS A 220 -17.35 -15.24 -1.39
C CYS A 220 -18.70 -15.78 -1.84
N ALA A 221 -18.95 -17.09 -1.70
CA ALA A 221 -20.20 -17.70 -2.10
C ALA A 221 -21.40 -17.10 -1.36
N GLY A 222 -21.31 -17.01 -0.01
CA GLY A 222 -22.38 -16.43 0.80
C GLY A 222 -22.64 -14.95 0.47
N MET A 223 -21.61 -14.15 0.18
CA MET A 223 -21.82 -12.76 -0.22
C MET A 223 -22.44 -12.64 -1.62
N VAL A 224 -22.00 -13.47 -2.57
CA VAL A 224 -22.53 -13.48 -3.93
C VAL A 224 -23.99 -13.93 -3.95
N GLU A 225 -24.35 -14.94 -3.18
CA GLU A 225 -25.74 -15.39 -3.02
C GLU A 225 -26.67 -14.29 -2.49
N ASN A 226 -26.14 -13.39 -1.66
CA ASN A 226 -26.86 -12.22 -1.15
C ASN A 226 -26.81 -11.01 -2.09
N GLY A 227 -26.29 -11.16 -3.29
CA GLY A 227 -26.28 -10.11 -4.33
C GLY A 227 -25.16 -9.08 -4.19
N HIS A 228 -24.15 -9.32 -3.34
CA HIS A 228 -23.04 -8.41 -3.17
C HIS A 228 -21.97 -8.55 -4.26
N GLN A 229 -21.30 -7.46 -4.60
CA GLN A 229 -20.10 -7.45 -5.44
C GLN A 229 -18.85 -7.31 -4.57
N ILE A 230 -17.82 -8.11 -4.88
CA ILE A 230 -16.66 -8.30 -4.02
C ILE A 230 -15.40 -7.76 -4.68
N LEU A 231 -14.60 -6.95 -3.95
CA LEU A 231 -13.18 -6.72 -4.24
C LEU A 231 -12.34 -7.64 -3.36
N LEU A 232 -11.52 -8.49 -3.96
CA LEU A 232 -10.62 -9.36 -3.23
C LEU A 232 -9.18 -8.98 -3.53
N PHE A 233 -8.45 -8.63 -2.48
CA PHE A 233 -7.06 -8.21 -2.56
C PHE A 233 -6.12 -9.26 -2.00
N SER A 234 -5.03 -9.52 -2.72
CA SER A 234 -3.87 -10.27 -2.22
C SER A 234 -2.58 -9.65 -2.76
N GLN A 235 -1.50 -9.79 -2.00
CA GLN A 235 -0.18 -9.40 -2.50
C GLN A 235 0.43 -10.47 -3.43
N PHE A 236 -0.02 -11.73 -3.30
CA PHE A 236 0.49 -12.85 -4.08
C PHE A 236 -0.38 -13.09 -5.32
N THR A 237 0.17 -12.80 -6.49
CA THR A 237 -0.55 -13.00 -7.77
C THR A 237 -0.85 -14.47 -8.04
N SER A 238 0.05 -15.38 -7.60
CA SER A 238 -0.18 -16.82 -7.63
C SER A 238 -1.40 -17.24 -6.81
N MET A 239 -1.63 -16.60 -5.65
CA MET A 239 -2.82 -16.86 -4.84
C MET A 239 -4.10 -16.39 -5.53
N LEU A 240 -4.08 -15.21 -6.17
CA LEU A 240 -5.20 -14.73 -6.96
C LEU A 240 -5.58 -15.70 -8.09
N SER A 241 -4.58 -16.31 -8.74
CA SER A 241 -4.82 -17.32 -9.78
C SER A 241 -5.51 -18.57 -9.22
N ARG A 242 -5.09 -19.05 -8.05
CA ARG A 242 -5.72 -20.20 -7.38
C ARG A 242 -7.16 -19.88 -6.95
N ILE A 243 -7.38 -18.71 -6.35
CA ILE A 243 -8.73 -18.26 -5.96
C ILE A 243 -9.62 -18.19 -7.21
N ARG A 244 -9.14 -17.62 -8.31
CA ARG A 244 -9.89 -17.55 -9.57
C ARG A 244 -10.32 -18.92 -10.08
N GLU A 245 -9.40 -19.88 -10.08
CA GLU A 245 -9.68 -21.26 -10.51
C GLU A 245 -10.80 -21.88 -9.67
N ARG A 246 -10.72 -21.74 -8.34
CA ARG A 246 -11.71 -22.27 -7.42
C ARG A 246 -13.07 -21.56 -7.53
N LEU A 247 -13.09 -20.22 -7.72
CA LEU A 247 -14.32 -19.46 -7.96
C LEU A 247 -15.00 -19.93 -9.26
N ASN A 248 -14.21 -20.17 -10.32
CA ASN A 248 -14.75 -20.72 -11.58
C ASN A 248 -15.40 -22.10 -11.40
N GLN A 249 -14.79 -22.98 -10.56
CA GLN A 249 -15.36 -24.29 -10.23
C GLN A 249 -16.70 -24.17 -9.48
N LEU A 250 -16.88 -23.08 -8.71
CA LEU A 250 -18.13 -22.75 -8.02
C LEU A 250 -19.14 -21.98 -8.90
N GLY A 251 -18.81 -21.72 -10.17
CA GLY A 251 -19.67 -20.93 -11.06
C GLY A 251 -19.71 -19.44 -10.77
N ILE A 252 -18.80 -18.92 -9.91
CA ILE A 252 -18.71 -17.52 -9.55
C ILE A 252 -17.84 -16.77 -10.57
N SER A 253 -18.42 -15.79 -11.25
CA SER A 253 -17.74 -15.00 -12.26
C SER A 253 -16.72 -14.04 -11.63
N SER A 254 -15.50 -13.97 -12.18
CA SER A 254 -14.47 -13.10 -11.64
C SER A 254 -13.62 -12.43 -12.71
N TYR A 255 -13.19 -11.19 -12.45
CA TYR A 255 -12.13 -10.50 -13.18
C TYR A 255 -10.84 -10.48 -12.37
N THR A 256 -9.71 -10.34 -13.05
CA THR A 256 -8.39 -10.27 -12.39
C THR A 256 -7.62 -9.06 -12.91
N LEU A 257 -7.07 -8.25 -11.97
CA LEU A 257 -6.22 -7.10 -12.25
C LEU A 257 -4.87 -7.27 -11.53
N GLN A 258 -3.81 -7.27 -12.32
CA GLN A 258 -2.44 -7.38 -11.82
C GLN A 258 -1.55 -6.23 -12.34
N GLY A 259 -0.30 -6.16 -11.84
CA GLY A 259 0.61 -5.07 -12.19
C GLY A 259 0.97 -5.01 -13.68
N ASP A 260 1.01 -6.15 -14.34
CA ASP A 260 1.29 -6.35 -15.77
C ASP A 260 0.08 -6.13 -16.69
N THR A 261 -1.11 -5.94 -16.14
CA THR A 261 -2.33 -5.69 -16.94
C THR A 261 -2.19 -4.37 -17.71
N PRO A 262 -2.31 -4.38 -19.07
CA PRO A 262 -2.21 -3.17 -19.89
C PRO A 262 -3.26 -2.12 -19.50
N LYS A 263 -2.93 -0.83 -19.65
CA LYS A 263 -3.80 0.29 -19.25
C LYS A 263 -5.20 0.24 -19.86
N GLU A 264 -5.29 -0.05 -21.14
CA GLU A 264 -6.57 -0.13 -21.88
C GLU A 264 -7.43 -1.26 -21.32
N LYS A 265 -6.84 -2.45 -21.15
CA LYS A 265 -7.52 -3.60 -20.55
C LYS A 265 -7.96 -3.31 -19.12
N ARG A 266 -7.14 -2.59 -18.35
CA ARG A 266 -7.49 -2.16 -16.99
C ARG A 266 -8.75 -1.31 -16.97
N ALA A 267 -8.83 -0.29 -17.84
CA ALA A 267 -10.00 0.58 -17.95
C ALA A 267 -11.27 -0.20 -18.38
N GLN A 268 -11.11 -1.14 -19.33
CA GLN A 268 -12.21 -2.01 -19.76
C GLN A 268 -12.72 -2.91 -18.63
N LEU A 269 -11.82 -3.56 -17.87
CA LEU A 269 -12.19 -4.42 -16.74
C LEU A 269 -12.93 -3.63 -15.65
N VAL A 270 -12.45 -2.44 -15.30
CA VAL A 270 -13.11 -1.56 -14.33
C VAL A 270 -14.51 -1.18 -14.80
N LYS A 271 -14.65 -0.75 -16.05
CA LYS A 271 -15.96 -0.39 -16.64
C LYS A 271 -16.91 -1.59 -16.65
N ALA A 272 -16.44 -2.76 -17.06
CA ALA A 272 -17.21 -3.98 -17.10
C ALA A 272 -17.66 -4.42 -15.69
N PHE A 273 -16.78 -4.33 -14.68
CA PHE A 273 -17.12 -4.64 -13.29
C PHE A 273 -18.17 -3.68 -12.72
N GLN A 274 -18.03 -2.38 -12.98
CA GLN A 274 -19.00 -1.37 -12.55
C GLN A 274 -20.39 -1.57 -13.19
N ALA A 275 -20.44 -2.22 -14.35
CA ALA A 275 -21.68 -2.59 -15.02
C ALA A 275 -22.24 -3.97 -14.60
N GLY A 276 -21.68 -4.61 -13.57
CA GLY A 276 -22.13 -5.91 -13.08
C GLY A 276 -21.62 -7.11 -13.87
N GLY A 277 -20.59 -6.95 -14.71
CA GLY A 277 -20.07 -8.02 -15.58
C GLY A 277 -19.35 -9.16 -14.85
N ALA A 278 -19.05 -9.01 -13.56
CA ALA A 278 -18.52 -10.08 -12.70
C ALA A 278 -18.90 -9.82 -11.24
N GLN A 279 -18.99 -10.90 -10.46
CA GLN A 279 -19.34 -10.89 -9.03
C GLN A 279 -18.12 -10.58 -8.13
N VAL A 280 -16.92 -11.03 -8.55
CA VAL A 280 -15.69 -10.84 -7.80
C VAL A 280 -14.63 -10.17 -8.66
N PHE A 281 -13.94 -9.18 -8.11
CA PHE A 281 -12.78 -8.57 -8.75
C PHE A 281 -11.52 -8.87 -7.93
N LEU A 282 -10.67 -9.73 -8.47
CA LEU A 282 -9.41 -10.14 -7.89
C LEU A 282 -8.32 -9.12 -8.24
N ILE A 283 -7.74 -8.48 -7.27
CA ILE A 283 -6.81 -7.36 -7.50
C ILE A 283 -5.51 -7.58 -6.72
N SER A 284 -4.37 -7.50 -7.40
CA SER A 284 -3.10 -7.46 -6.69
C SER A 284 -2.95 -6.13 -5.96
N LEU A 285 -2.50 -6.15 -4.70
CA LEU A 285 -2.38 -4.94 -3.88
C LEU A 285 -1.52 -3.86 -4.53
N LYS A 286 -0.48 -4.24 -5.28
CA LYS A 286 0.33 -3.28 -6.05
C LYS A 286 -0.46 -2.61 -7.18
N ALA A 287 -1.36 -3.32 -7.84
CA ALA A 287 -2.21 -2.77 -8.91
C ALA A 287 -3.37 -1.95 -8.33
N GLY A 288 -3.87 -2.30 -7.14
CA GLY A 288 -4.93 -1.58 -6.44
C GLY A 288 -4.56 -0.16 -5.99
N GLY A 289 -3.27 0.16 -5.88
CA GLY A 289 -2.78 1.50 -5.54
C GLY A 289 -3.01 2.58 -6.60
N THR A 290 -3.41 2.22 -7.82
CA THR A 290 -3.61 3.17 -8.93
C THR A 290 -5.08 3.58 -9.03
N GLY A 291 -5.42 4.81 -8.73
CA GLY A 291 -6.65 5.61 -8.96
C GLY A 291 -7.95 4.95 -9.45
N LEU A 292 -8.21 3.68 -9.12
CA LEU A 292 -9.38 2.95 -9.57
C LEU A 292 -10.65 3.42 -8.85
N ASN A 293 -11.77 3.50 -9.54
CA ASN A 293 -13.09 3.71 -8.96
C ASN A 293 -13.91 2.41 -9.06
N LEU A 294 -14.22 1.78 -7.92
CA LEU A 294 -14.86 0.46 -7.85
C LEU A 294 -16.03 0.47 -6.85
N THR A 295 -16.85 1.53 -6.93
CA THR A 295 -18.00 1.77 -6.04
C THR A 295 -19.17 0.83 -6.24
N ALA A 296 -19.17 -0.01 -7.28
CA ALA A 296 -20.15 -1.08 -7.44
C ALA A 296 -19.97 -2.18 -6.37
N ALA A 297 -18.75 -2.34 -5.85
CA ALA A 297 -18.50 -3.30 -4.78
C ALA A 297 -18.82 -2.70 -3.40
N ASP A 298 -19.49 -3.48 -2.58
CA ASP A 298 -19.81 -3.18 -1.19
C ASP A 298 -19.16 -4.16 -0.21
N VAL A 299 -18.47 -5.18 -0.71
CA VAL A 299 -17.66 -6.11 0.07
C VAL A 299 -16.19 -6.03 -0.37
N VAL A 300 -15.30 -5.90 0.60
CA VAL A 300 -13.84 -5.91 0.39
C VAL A 300 -13.24 -7.03 1.23
N ILE A 301 -12.48 -7.92 0.59
CA ILE A 301 -11.77 -9.01 1.26
C ILE A 301 -10.27 -8.79 1.10
N HIS A 302 -9.56 -8.61 2.22
CA HIS A 302 -8.12 -8.72 2.27
C HIS A 302 -7.75 -10.15 2.61
N TYR A 303 -7.29 -10.90 1.62
CA TYR A 303 -6.96 -12.32 1.77
C TYR A 303 -5.75 -12.53 2.67
N ASP A 304 -4.75 -11.67 2.57
CA ASP A 304 -3.54 -11.66 3.40
C ASP A 304 -3.27 -10.25 3.95
N PRO A 305 -2.79 -10.14 5.21
CA PRO A 305 -2.47 -8.85 5.81
C PRO A 305 -1.25 -8.22 5.14
N TRP A 306 -1.27 -6.90 4.96
CA TRP A 306 -0.17 -6.15 4.38
C TRP A 306 0.63 -5.43 5.46
N TRP A 307 1.96 -5.43 5.36
CA TRP A 307 2.81 -4.69 6.29
C TRP A 307 2.51 -3.19 6.34
N ASN A 308 2.17 -2.61 5.20
CA ASN A 308 1.78 -1.21 5.08
C ASN A 308 0.25 -1.10 5.17
N LEU A 309 -0.26 -0.73 6.34
CA LEU A 309 -1.68 -0.52 6.59
C LEU A 309 -2.27 0.57 5.69
N ALA A 310 -1.49 1.61 5.37
CA ALA A 310 -1.96 2.70 4.51
C ALA A 310 -2.26 2.22 3.09
N ALA A 311 -1.42 1.34 2.53
CA ALA A 311 -1.69 0.74 1.22
C ALA A 311 -2.92 -0.19 1.26
N GLN A 312 -3.15 -0.90 2.37
CA GLN A 312 -4.34 -1.70 2.57
C GLN A 312 -5.61 -0.84 2.67
N ASN A 313 -5.55 0.26 3.42
CA ASN A 313 -6.64 1.22 3.53
C ASN A 313 -6.91 1.90 2.18
N GLN A 314 -5.88 2.27 1.42
CA GLN A 314 -6.02 2.83 0.07
C GLN A 314 -6.71 1.85 -0.88
N ALA A 315 -6.44 0.54 -0.77
CA ALA A 315 -7.14 -0.49 -1.54
C ALA A 315 -8.64 -0.57 -1.17
N THR A 316 -8.96 -0.56 0.13
CA THR A 316 -10.34 -0.49 0.63
C THR A 316 -11.07 0.77 0.13
N ASP A 317 -10.39 1.89 0.07
CA ASP A 317 -10.92 3.18 -0.39
C ASP A 317 -11.30 3.20 -1.87
N ARG A 318 -11.01 2.16 -2.65
CA ARG A 318 -11.52 2.00 -4.01
C ARG A 318 -13.02 1.70 -4.05
N ALA A 319 -13.53 1.00 -3.04
CA ALA A 319 -14.96 0.76 -2.85
C ALA A 319 -15.61 1.86 -1.99
N HIS A 320 -14.94 2.26 -0.90
CA HIS A 320 -15.47 3.23 0.06
C HIS A 320 -15.06 4.66 -0.30
N ARG A 321 -15.76 5.25 -1.28
CA ARG A 321 -15.51 6.62 -1.76
C ARG A 321 -16.80 7.28 -2.27
N MET A 322 -16.73 8.56 -2.64
CA MET A 322 -17.87 9.28 -3.23
C MET A 322 -18.50 8.48 -4.38
N GLY A 323 -19.82 8.32 -4.33
CA GLY A 323 -20.60 7.50 -5.25
C GLY A 323 -20.97 6.11 -4.71
N GLN A 324 -20.42 5.70 -3.54
CA GLN A 324 -20.87 4.50 -2.84
C GLN A 324 -22.23 4.75 -2.19
N GLN A 325 -23.18 3.84 -2.41
CA GLN A 325 -24.55 3.95 -1.89
C GLN A 325 -24.85 2.92 -0.78
N ALA A 326 -24.04 1.84 -0.71
CA ALA A 326 -24.21 0.78 0.27
C ALA A 326 -23.13 0.85 1.37
N SER A 327 -23.43 0.32 2.55
CA SER A 327 -22.43 0.11 3.60
C SER A 327 -21.33 -0.83 3.10
N VAL A 328 -20.07 -0.46 3.32
CA VAL A 328 -18.92 -1.28 2.86
C VAL A 328 -18.45 -2.19 3.99
N HIS A 329 -18.52 -3.50 3.73
CA HIS A 329 -18.03 -4.54 4.64
C HIS A 329 -16.60 -4.95 4.26
N VAL A 330 -15.66 -4.79 5.17
CA VAL A 330 -14.25 -5.12 4.96
C VAL A 330 -13.86 -6.33 5.78
N TYR A 331 -13.52 -7.43 5.14
CA TYR A 331 -13.07 -8.66 5.79
C TYR A 331 -11.55 -8.79 5.68
N LYS A 332 -10.90 -9.03 6.82
CA LYS A 332 -9.47 -9.36 6.90
C LYS A 332 -9.35 -10.83 7.30
N LEU A 333 -8.86 -11.67 6.40
CA LEU A 333 -8.64 -13.09 6.68
C LEU A 333 -7.26 -13.29 7.30
N ILE A 334 -7.22 -13.86 8.48
CA ILE A 334 -6.00 -14.05 9.26
C ILE A 334 -5.88 -15.52 9.68
N ALA A 335 -4.79 -16.18 9.29
CA ALA A 335 -4.47 -17.52 9.78
C ALA A 335 -4.08 -17.45 11.26
N LYS A 336 -4.83 -18.16 12.11
CA LYS A 336 -4.67 -18.14 13.56
C LYS A 336 -3.35 -18.81 13.98
N ASP A 337 -2.72 -18.31 15.04
CA ASP A 337 -1.48 -18.81 15.62
C ASP A 337 -0.29 -18.78 14.62
N THR A 338 -0.25 -17.75 13.74
CA THR A 338 0.77 -17.59 12.71
C THR A 338 1.34 -16.17 12.69
N ILE A 339 2.33 -15.96 11.80
CA ILE A 339 2.92 -14.64 11.54
C ILE A 339 1.86 -13.59 11.14
N GLU A 340 0.72 -14.00 10.59
CA GLU A 340 -0.32 -13.05 10.18
C GLU A 340 -0.97 -12.33 11.36
N GLU A 341 -1.15 -12.99 12.51
CA GLU A 341 -1.60 -12.33 13.73
C GLU A 341 -0.57 -11.31 14.23
N LYS A 342 0.72 -11.66 14.19
CA LYS A 342 1.79 -10.71 14.55
C LYS A 342 1.82 -9.48 13.64
N ILE A 343 1.57 -9.67 12.35
CA ILE A 343 1.45 -8.55 11.39
C ILE A 343 0.26 -7.66 11.78
N LEU A 344 -0.88 -8.25 12.11
CA LEU A 344 -2.06 -7.49 12.53
C LEU A 344 -1.79 -6.70 13.81
N GLU A 345 -1.20 -7.31 14.84
CA GLU A 345 -0.80 -6.61 16.07
C GLU A 345 0.17 -5.45 15.81
N LEU A 346 1.14 -5.66 14.90
CA LEU A 346 2.05 -4.58 14.49
C LEU A 346 1.31 -3.44 13.80
N GLN A 347 0.33 -3.75 12.94
CA GLN A 347 -0.51 -2.73 12.32
C GLN A 347 -1.29 -1.92 13.37
N GLU A 348 -1.88 -2.59 14.37
CA GLU A 348 -2.65 -1.95 15.44
C GLU A 348 -1.76 -1.06 16.33
N LYS A 349 -0.59 -1.56 16.75
CA LYS A 349 0.39 -0.78 17.52
C LYS A 349 0.86 0.46 16.76
N LYS A 350 1.07 0.31 15.44
CA LYS A 350 1.47 1.43 14.56
C LYS A 350 0.35 2.44 14.41
N SER A 351 -0.89 2.02 14.26
CA SER A 351 -2.05 2.91 14.17
C SER A 351 -2.16 3.78 15.43
N ALA A 352 -1.99 3.19 16.60
CA ALA A 352 -2.05 3.92 17.89
C ALA A 352 -0.90 4.94 18.05
N LEU A 353 0.33 4.61 17.61
CA LEU A 353 1.45 5.55 17.59
C LEU A 353 1.24 6.68 16.58
N MET A 354 0.59 6.37 15.46
CA MET A 354 0.23 7.35 14.43
C MET A 354 -0.69 8.44 14.93
N GLU A 355 -1.63 8.13 15.80
CA GLU A 355 -2.53 9.11 16.40
C GLU A 355 -1.81 10.06 17.36
N THR A 356 -0.70 9.62 17.95
CA THR A 356 0.02 10.38 19.01
C THR A 356 0.97 11.45 18.46
N VAL A 357 1.58 11.32 17.27
CA VAL A 357 2.67 12.20 16.79
C VAL A 357 2.23 13.19 15.70
N THR A 358 1.35 12.81 14.77
CA THR A 358 0.77 13.68 13.72
C THR A 358 -0.58 13.17 13.32
N GLY A 359 -0.91 12.15 13.99
CA GLY A 359 -1.13 10.84 13.61
C GLY A 359 -0.25 10.25 12.50
N GLY A 360 0.89 9.81 12.73
CA GLY A 360 1.39 8.89 11.83
C GLY A 360 2.87 8.53 11.70
N ASP A 361 3.31 7.41 12.25
CA ASP A 361 4.53 6.75 11.81
C ASP A 361 4.28 5.26 11.61
N GLY A 362 4.36 4.79 10.35
CA GLY A 362 4.39 3.37 10.02
C GLY A 362 5.83 2.91 9.77
N GLU A 363 6.41 2.09 10.63
CA GLU A 363 7.65 1.40 10.30
C GLU A 363 7.42 0.36 9.21
N SER A 364 8.24 0.38 8.15
CA SER A 364 8.33 -0.70 7.18
C SER A 364 9.17 -1.84 7.76
N LEU A 365 8.97 -3.07 7.28
CA LEU A 365 9.89 -4.18 7.52
C LEU A 365 11.36 -3.83 7.26
N LEU A 366 11.60 -2.94 6.29
CA LEU A 366 12.94 -2.50 5.94
C LEU A 366 13.57 -1.58 6.99
N SER A 367 12.77 -0.92 7.83
CA SER A 367 13.24 -0.07 8.93
C SER A 367 13.43 -0.84 10.24
N MET A 368 12.81 -2.02 10.39
CA MET A 368 12.95 -2.86 11.56
C MET A 368 14.40 -3.34 11.74
N SER A 369 14.83 -3.45 13.00
CA SER A 369 16.12 -4.04 13.35
C SER A 369 16.14 -5.54 13.01
N ARG A 370 17.33 -6.13 13.00
CA ARG A 370 17.47 -7.58 12.80
C ARG A 370 16.76 -8.37 13.91
N GLU A 371 16.87 -7.88 15.15
CA GLU A 371 16.24 -8.49 16.33
C GLU A 371 14.71 -8.45 16.27
N GLU A 372 14.16 -7.31 15.86
CA GLU A 372 12.70 -7.16 15.65
C GLU A 372 12.18 -8.10 14.55
N LEU A 373 12.89 -8.21 13.43
CA LEU A 373 12.53 -9.15 12.36
C LEU A 373 12.64 -10.61 12.82
N LEU A 374 13.65 -10.97 13.61
CA LEU A 374 13.79 -12.32 14.18
C LEU A 374 12.68 -12.63 15.19
N SER A 375 12.20 -11.65 15.94
CA SER A 375 11.08 -11.84 16.88
C SER A 375 9.78 -12.27 16.17
N LEU A 376 9.62 -11.93 14.88
CA LEU A 376 8.48 -12.36 14.08
C LEU A 376 8.54 -13.84 13.68
N LEU A 377 9.75 -14.44 13.69
CA LEU A 377 9.94 -15.87 13.42
C LEU A 377 9.71 -16.74 14.67
N ASN A 378 9.61 -16.15 15.87
CA ASN A 378 9.35 -16.83 17.12
C ASN A 378 7.86 -16.97 17.38
#